data_9347bba6dfac8018cde619585017bfe2
#
_entry.id   9347bba6dfac8018cde619585017bfe2
#
_cell.length_a   1.000
_cell.length_b   1.000
_cell.length_c   1.000
_cell.angle_alpha   90.00
_cell.angle_beta   90.00
_cell.angle_gamma   90.00
#
_symmetry.space_group_name_H-M   'P 1'
#
loop_
_entity.id
_entity.type
_entity.pdbx_description
1 polymer ?
#
loop_
_entity_poly.entity_id
_entity_poly.type
_entity_poly.pdbx_seq_one_letter_code
_entity_poly.pdbx_strand_id
1 'polypeptide(L)'
;MKMTTRVAYCNMRHYKSKNILIGIAIILTTLLLFVIPSIGKDMVEVNFAVINKIYPTWHALYRNVDESTVMKLAAHHDVKTYGLRSDAGYMNLEDATVSMMYMDRTGMELYKVKLKEGQLPQKENDIVVSKGILEALGQNGKIGDTITVPYQILKDDGLDYTKEKDFRICGFLADNESSKEQKQYTSLVSEAFLKAEIPVEQVKYRFLLQVNGQKGNTTADYTETIQNIARQFGISEDDMNINKEYLAANYVDPATIPVIVGIMLIVVLAGIITIYSVYYVSMNQRVREFGKLKAIGATKRQLRQIVLREGMGVALFAIPIGLLIGTVAVKVVLLQFVEHAKDSNVLTTEAYKVVAKGEVQLYYWWIYLLAIAVTLCTVYLSLMKPMRMAAKVSEIEAMRYQGGSKRQKSSRKGYQFLNIGRLTKRNLAENKKKSTITIVSMAVT
;
A
#
# COMPACT_ATOMS: atom_id res chain seq x y z
N MET A 1 -35.23 -24.84 -21.17
CA MET A 1 -35.05 -23.66 -20.27
C MET A 1 -36.22 -23.61 -19.29
N LYS A 2 -35.98 -23.53 -17.97
CA LYS A 2 -37.07 -23.50 -16.96
C LYS A 2 -37.93 -22.24 -17.16
N MET A 3 -39.27 -22.35 -17.01
CA MET A 3 -40.23 -21.26 -17.22
C MET A 3 -39.85 -19.95 -16.50
N THR A 4 -39.36 -20.04 -15.26
CA THR A 4 -38.88 -18.91 -14.46
C THR A 4 -37.68 -18.16 -15.08
N THR A 5 -36.81 -18.86 -15.83
CA THR A 5 -35.66 -18.24 -16.53
C THR A 5 -36.14 -17.47 -17.76
N ARG A 6 -37.12 -18.03 -18.50
CA ARG A 6 -37.71 -17.39 -19.68
C ARG A 6 -38.43 -16.09 -19.29
N VAL A 7 -39.20 -16.13 -18.19
CA VAL A 7 -39.89 -14.94 -17.66
C VAL A 7 -38.88 -13.89 -17.21
N ALA A 8 -37.83 -14.28 -16.48
CA ALA A 8 -36.76 -13.34 -16.05
C ALA A 8 -36.09 -12.67 -17.25
N TYR A 9 -35.77 -13.42 -18.31
CA TYR A 9 -35.17 -12.88 -19.54
C TYR A 9 -36.08 -11.90 -20.26
N CYS A 10 -37.38 -12.24 -20.42
CA CYS A 10 -38.37 -11.34 -20.99
C CYS A 10 -38.51 -10.05 -20.20
N ASN A 11 -38.50 -10.14 -18.87
CA ASN A 11 -38.51 -8.97 -17.97
C ASN A 11 -37.26 -8.09 -18.14
N MET A 12 -36.08 -8.71 -18.24
CA MET A 12 -34.84 -7.97 -18.48
C MET A 12 -34.91 -7.17 -19.79
N ARG A 13 -35.45 -7.74 -20.83
CA ARG A 13 -35.63 -7.07 -22.14
C ARG A 13 -36.69 -5.97 -22.11
N HIS A 14 -37.77 -6.16 -21.34
CA HIS A 14 -38.87 -5.19 -21.24
C HIS A 14 -38.48 -3.96 -20.38
N TYR A 15 -37.81 -4.17 -19.26
CA TYR A 15 -37.43 -3.10 -18.30
C TYR A 15 -35.97 -2.62 -18.45
N LYS A 16 -35.59 -2.20 -19.68
CA LYS A 16 -34.21 -1.82 -20.02
C LYS A 16 -33.67 -0.74 -19.12
N SER A 17 -34.37 0.40 -18.93
CA SER A 17 -33.91 1.53 -18.11
C SER A 17 -33.61 1.14 -16.69
N LYS A 18 -34.44 0.30 -16.08
CA LYS A 18 -34.21 -0.24 -14.74
C LYS A 18 -32.94 -1.09 -14.69
N ASN A 19 -32.80 -2.01 -15.66
CA ASN A 19 -31.64 -2.94 -15.68
C ASN A 19 -30.32 -2.20 -15.97
N ILE A 20 -30.37 -1.11 -16.74
CA ILE A 20 -29.22 -0.22 -16.92
C ILE A 20 -28.82 0.42 -15.60
N LEU A 21 -29.78 0.99 -14.84
CA LEU A 21 -29.49 1.58 -13.52
C LEU A 21 -28.90 0.57 -12.53
N ILE A 22 -29.48 -0.64 -12.48
CA ILE A 22 -28.94 -1.73 -11.65
C ILE A 22 -27.55 -2.13 -12.14
N GLY A 23 -27.37 -2.23 -13.45
CA GLY A 23 -26.07 -2.54 -14.06
C GLY A 23 -25.01 -1.53 -13.70
N ILE A 24 -25.31 -0.22 -13.80
CA ILE A 24 -24.41 0.85 -13.40
C ILE A 24 -24.04 0.72 -11.91
N ALA A 25 -25.03 0.50 -11.04
CA ALA A 25 -24.76 0.31 -9.61
C ALA A 25 -23.84 -0.91 -9.34
N ILE A 26 -24.05 -2.02 -10.04
CA ILE A 26 -23.19 -3.21 -9.91
C ILE A 26 -21.80 -2.94 -10.49
N ILE A 27 -21.69 -2.27 -11.64
CA ILE A 27 -20.41 -1.88 -12.25
C ILE A 27 -19.59 -1.03 -11.27
N LEU A 28 -20.19 0.02 -10.70
CA LEU A 28 -19.52 0.90 -9.73
C LEU A 28 -19.10 0.14 -8.48
N THR A 29 -19.98 -0.70 -7.94
CA THR A 29 -19.64 -1.54 -6.77
C THR A 29 -18.50 -2.49 -7.08
N THR A 30 -18.53 -3.18 -8.24
CA THR A 30 -17.46 -4.10 -8.68
C THR A 30 -16.15 -3.35 -8.87
N LEU A 31 -16.22 -2.17 -9.51
CA LEU A 31 -15.07 -1.32 -9.74
C LEU A 31 -14.39 -0.95 -8.41
N LEU A 32 -15.12 -0.45 -7.43
CA LEU A 32 -14.57 -0.07 -6.13
C LEU A 32 -14.01 -1.29 -5.38
N LEU A 33 -14.73 -2.42 -5.38
CA LEU A 33 -14.29 -3.66 -4.72
C LEU A 33 -13.07 -4.29 -5.39
N PHE A 34 -12.76 -3.94 -6.64
CA PHE A 34 -11.57 -4.36 -7.35
C PHE A 34 -10.43 -3.35 -7.22
N VAL A 35 -10.70 -2.05 -7.46
CA VAL A 35 -9.67 -1.00 -7.55
C VAL A 35 -9.01 -0.76 -6.19
N ILE A 36 -9.78 -0.71 -5.10
CA ILE A 36 -9.24 -0.41 -3.77
C ILE A 36 -8.19 -1.45 -3.32
N PRO A 37 -8.49 -2.76 -3.30
CA PRO A 37 -7.47 -3.74 -2.91
C PRO A 37 -6.35 -3.89 -3.94
N SER A 38 -6.61 -3.66 -5.24
CA SER A 38 -5.58 -3.69 -6.27
C SER A 38 -4.55 -2.58 -6.07
N ILE A 39 -4.99 -1.32 -5.95
CA ILE A 39 -4.07 -0.19 -5.70
C ILE A 39 -3.32 -0.40 -4.38
N GLY A 40 -4.02 -0.84 -3.32
CA GLY A 40 -3.36 -1.13 -2.04
C GLY A 40 -2.24 -2.17 -2.18
N LYS A 41 -2.48 -3.26 -2.89
CA LYS A 41 -1.47 -4.30 -3.15
C LYS A 41 -0.35 -3.80 -4.05
N ASP A 42 -0.68 -3.08 -5.12
CA ASP A 42 0.31 -2.54 -6.05
C ASP A 42 1.24 -1.52 -5.37
N MET A 43 0.70 -0.66 -4.49
CA MET A 43 1.52 0.26 -3.69
C MET A 43 2.48 -0.48 -2.75
N VAL A 44 2.03 -1.56 -2.12
CA VAL A 44 2.90 -2.41 -1.28
C VAL A 44 4.03 -3.03 -2.12
N GLU A 45 3.73 -3.55 -3.29
CA GLU A 45 4.74 -4.16 -4.17
C GLU A 45 5.72 -3.13 -4.74
N VAL A 46 5.23 -1.95 -5.14
CA VAL A 46 6.09 -0.85 -5.58
C VAL A 46 7.02 -0.41 -4.44
N ASN A 47 6.47 -0.22 -3.24
CA ASN A 47 7.27 0.14 -2.06
C ASN A 47 8.31 -0.93 -1.73
N PHE A 48 7.92 -2.21 -1.76
CA PHE A 48 8.84 -3.34 -1.58
C PHE A 48 9.97 -3.31 -2.62
N ALA A 49 9.66 -3.15 -3.90
CA ALA A 49 10.65 -3.11 -4.96
C ALA A 49 11.62 -1.93 -4.82
N VAL A 50 11.11 -0.74 -4.52
CA VAL A 50 11.90 0.48 -4.36
C VAL A 50 12.79 0.42 -3.12
N ILE A 51 12.22 0.07 -1.97
CA ILE A 51 12.97 -0.02 -0.71
C ILE A 51 14.07 -1.08 -0.82
N ASN A 52 13.73 -2.25 -1.36
CA ASN A 52 14.73 -3.31 -1.59
C ASN A 52 15.75 -2.99 -2.68
N LYS A 53 15.57 -1.95 -3.46
CA LYS A 53 16.54 -1.47 -4.45
C LYS A 53 17.50 -0.43 -3.88
N ILE A 54 17.00 0.49 -3.06
CA ILE A 54 17.73 1.70 -2.62
C ILE A 54 18.19 1.58 -1.17
N TYR A 55 17.33 1.12 -0.27
CA TYR A 55 17.60 1.13 1.16
C TYR A 55 18.55 0.02 1.60
N PRO A 56 19.32 0.26 2.67
CA PRO A 56 20.07 -0.78 3.36
C PRO A 56 19.15 -1.92 3.82
N THR A 57 19.70 -3.13 3.92
CA THR A 57 18.93 -4.34 4.31
C THR A 57 19.07 -4.71 5.78
N TRP A 58 19.84 -3.96 6.58
CA TRP A 58 19.89 -4.17 8.02
C TRP A 58 18.54 -3.82 8.66
N HIS A 59 18.17 -4.55 9.71
CA HIS A 59 16.93 -4.30 10.47
C HIS A 59 17.12 -3.18 11.49
N ALA A 60 18.30 -3.14 12.13
CA ALA A 60 18.69 -2.07 13.02
C ALA A 60 20.20 -1.84 12.99
N LEU A 61 20.59 -0.69 13.54
CA LEU A 61 21.96 -0.24 13.72
C LEU A 61 22.12 0.23 15.17
N TYR A 62 23.08 -0.35 15.88
CA TYR A 62 23.49 0.13 17.20
C TYR A 62 24.78 0.95 17.07
N ARG A 63 24.78 2.15 17.63
CA ARG A 63 25.92 3.07 17.63
C ARG A 63 26.80 2.87 18.87
N ASN A 64 27.99 3.39 18.83
CA ASN A 64 28.91 3.50 19.97
C ASN A 64 29.25 2.16 20.64
N VAL A 65 29.24 1.05 19.86
CA VAL A 65 29.51 -0.29 20.37
C VAL A 65 31.00 -0.55 20.41
N ASP A 66 31.52 -0.96 21.57
CA ASP A 66 32.89 -1.39 21.70
C ASP A 66 33.14 -2.82 21.18
N GLU A 67 34.43 -3.18 20.96
CA GLU A 67 34.80 -4.49 20.38
C GLU A 67 34.35 -5.68 21.25
N SER A 68 34.32 -5.51 22.56
CA SER A 68 33.90 -6.56 23.50
C SER A 68 32.40 -6.83 23.41
N THR A 69 31.61 -5.76 23.25
CA THR A 69 30.17 -5.83 23.08
C THR A 69 29.79 -6.34 21.67
N VAL A 70 30.56 -5.99 20.63
CA VAL A 70 30.43 -6.53 19.29
C VAL A 70 30.49 -8.06 19.32
N MET A 71 31.48 -8.66 19.99
CA MET A 71 31.60 -10.12 20.07
C MET A 71 30.42 -10.78 20.78
N LYS A 72 29.88 -10.15 21.82
CA LYS A 72 28.71 -10.67 22.56
C LYS A 72 27.43 -10.55 21.72
N LEU A 73 27.22 -9.43 21.04
CA LEU A 73 26.10 -9.20 20.13
C LEU A 73 26.13 -10.19 18.96
N ALA A 74 27.29 -10.42 18.37
CA ALA A 74 27.49 -11.35 17.28
C ALA A 74 27.14 -12.80 17.65
N ALA A 75 27.32 -13.16 18.93
CA ALA A 75 26.99 -14.50 19.45
C ALA A 75 25.52 -14.62 19.92
N HIS A 76 24.72 -13.55 19.86
CA HIS A 76 23.36 -13.58 20.36
C HIS A 76 22.44 -14.41 19.42
N HIS A 77 21.62 -15.29 19.99
CA HIS A 77 20.80 -16.26 19.25
C HIS A 77 19.79 -15.62 18.28
N ASP A 78 19.31 -14.41 18.59
CA ASP A 78 18.37 -13.68 17.72
C ASP A 78 19.06 -12.91 16.60
N VAL A 79 20.37 -12.78 16.60
CA VAL A 79 21.12 -12.16 15.53
C VAL A 79 21.35 -13.15 14.40
N LYS A 80 20.77 -12.88 13.25
CA LYS A 80 20.91 -13.71 12.04
C LYS A 80 22.18 -13.43 11.28
N THR A 81 22.46 -12.14 11.10
CA THR A 81 23.60 -11.63 10.36
C THR A 81 23.96 -10.27 10.93
N TYR A 82 25.25 -9.98 10.99
CA TYR A 82 25.73 -8.68 11.41
C TYR A 82 26.80 -8.17 10.47
N GLY A 83 26.99 -6.86 10.45
CA GLY A 83 28.07 -6.17 9.78
C GLY A 83 28.58 -5.03 10.64
N LEU A 84 29.80 -4.62 10.40
CA LEU A 84 30.47 -3.57 11.16
C LEU A 84 30.77 -2.38 10.28
N ARG A 85 30.60 -1.19 10.86
CA ARG A 85 31.06 0.08 10.32
C ARG A 85 31.66 0.89 11.45
N SER A 86 32.75 1.60 11.19
CA SER A 86 33.31 2.59 12.09
C SER A 86 33.70 3.82 11.31
N ASP A 87 33.32 4.99 11.81
CA ASP A 87 33.70 6.26 11.20
C ASP A 87 35.11 6.61 11.70
N ALA A 88 36.11 6.63 10.80
CA ALA A 88 37.49 6.92 11.15
C ALA A 88 37.79 8.42 11.19
N GLY A 89 37.18 9.19 10.29
CA GLY A 89 37.43 10.61 10.21
C GLY A 89 36.95 11.23 8.92
N TYR A 90 37.49 12.39 8.57
CA TYR A 90 37.10 13.15 7.40
C TYR A 90 38.30 13.72 6.66
N MET A 91 38.16 13.85 5.34
CA MET A 91 39.00 14.69 4.51
C MET A 91 38.21 15.98 4.24
N ASN A 92 38.62 17.08 4.77
CA ASN A 92 38.04 18.39 4.49
C ASN A 92 38.82 19.01 3.35
N LEU A 93 38.30 18.90 2.14
CA LEU A 93 38.89 19.49 0.95
C LEU A 93 38.17 20.83 0.67
N GLU A 94 38.82 21.74 -0.11
CA GLU A 94 38.25 23.07 -0.37
C GLU A 94 36.84 23.01 -0.90
N ASP A 95 36.57 22.04 -1.79
CA ASP A 95 35.31 21.92 -2.51
C ASP A 95 34.49 20.67 -2.19
N ALA A 96 34.96 19.79 -1.30
CA ALA A 96 34.30 18.53 -1.01
C ALA A 96 34.57 18.04 0.41
N THR A 97 33.62 17.34 0.98
CA THR A 97 33.79 16.59 2.24
C THR A 97 33.80 15.10 1.95
N VAL A 98 34.83 14.40 2.43
CA VAL A 98 34.93 12.95 2.26
C VAL A 98 34.92 12.29 3.63
N SER A 99 33.93 11.45 3.88
CA SER A 99 33.90 10.60 5.09
C SER A 99 34.85 9.41 4.91
N MET A 100 35.77 9.23 5.84
CA MET A 100 36.63 8.05 5.90
C MET A 100 36.03 7.05 6.88
N MET A 101 35.75 5.85 6.43
CA MET A 101 35.12 4.84 7.29
C MET A 101 35.70 3.44 7.04
N TYR A 102 35.72 2.66 8.10
CA TYR A 102 35.87 1.22 8.00
C TYR A 102 34.52 0.56 7.81
N MET A 103 34.47 -0.42 6.96
CA MET A 103 33.30 -1.27 6.79
C MET A 103 33.74 -2.67 6.42
N ASP A 104 33.24 -3.67 7.17
CA ASP A 104 33.48 -5.06 6.83
C ASP A 104 32.65 -5.51 5.61
N ARG A 105 32.93 -6.69 5.11
CA ARG A 105 32.26 -7.22 3.91
C ARG A 105 30.75 -7.33 4.10
N THR A 106 30.30 -7.81 5.26
CA THR A 106 28.88 -7.93 5.58
C THR A 106 28.22 -6.57 5.72
N GLY A 107 28.89 -5.61 6.33
CA GLY A 107 28.42 -4.23 6.42
C GLY A 107 28.19 -3.62 5.04
N MET A 108 29.11 -3.83 4.10
CA MET A 108 28.93 -3.40 2.72
C MET A 108 27.71 -4.05 2.05
N GLU A 109 27.54 -5.37 2.24
CA GLU A 109 26.37 -6.09 1.71
C GLU A 109 25.06 -5.54 2.30
N LEU A 110 25.02 -5.28 3.61
CA LEU A 110 23.87 -4.73 4.32
C LEU A 110 23.57 -3.28 3.92
N TYR A 111 24.58 -2.48 3.62
CA TYR A 111 24.44 -1.11 3.10
C TYR A 111 24.26 -1.06 1.57
N LYS A 112 24.37 -2.22 0.88
CA LYS A 112 24.38 -2.30 -0.60
C LYS A 112 25.48 -1.49 -1.27
N VAL A 113 26.56 -1.23 -0.56
CA VAL A 113 27.75 -0.60 -1.12
C VAL A 113 28.51 -1.64 -1.95
N LYS A 114 28.79 -1.31 -3.19
CA LYS A 114 29.53 -2.19 -4.11
C LYS A 114 30.79 -1.50 -4.60
N LEU A 115 31.89 -2.23 -4.56
CA LEU A 115 33.07 -1.82 -5.29
C LEU A 115 32.81 -1.86 -6.78
N LYS A 116 33.26 -0.85 -7.49
CA LYS A 116 33.28 -0.82 -8.95
C LYS A 116 34.40 -1.67 -9.51
N GLU A 117 35.59 -1.55 -8.89
CA GLU A 117 36.80 -2.26 -9.26
C GLU A 117 37.69 -2.45 -8.03
N GLY A 118 38.53 -3.48 -8.03
CA GLY A 118 39.53 -3.72 -6.97
C GLY A 118 39.02 -4.57 -5.82
N GLN A 119 39.60 -4.37 -4.64
CA GLN A 119 39.34 -5.13 -3.43
C GLN A 119 39.23 -4.22 -2.21
N LEU A 120 38.68 -4.76 -1.11
CA LEU A 120 38.60 -4.04 0.18
C LEU A 120 39.97 -3.77 0.76
N PRO A 121 40.17 -2.64 1.49
CA PRO A 121 41.41 -2.29 2.12
C PRO A 121 41.71 -3.30 3.25
N GLN A 122 42.92 -3.85 3.25
CA GLN A 122 43.40 -4.80 4.26
C GLN A 122 44.56 -4.28 5.06
N LYS A 123 45.49 -3.58 4.39
CA LYS A 123 46.68 -3.00 5.05
C LYS A 123 46.38 -1.60 5.56
N GLU A 124 47.16 -1.15 6.52
CA GLU A 124 47.04 0.19 7.13
C GLU A 124 46.99 1.31 6.07
N ASN A 125 47.81 1.20 5.04
CA ASN A 125 47.91 2.22 4.00
C ASN A 125 47.04 1.92 2.75
N ASP A 126 46.10 0.98 2.82
CA ASP A 126 45.17 0.74 1.72
C ASP A 126 43.94 1.66 1.85
N ILE A 127 43.51 2.21 0.72
CA ILE A 127 42.31 3.03 0.65
C ILE A 127 41.47 2.67 -0.59
N VAL A 128 40.16 2.70 -0.44
CA VAL A 128 39.20 2.70 -1.53
C VAL A 128 38.65 4.10 -1.69
N VAL A 129 38.70 4.62 -2.88
CA VAL A 129 38.28 5.99 -3.22
C VAL A 129 37.26 5.96 -4.37
N SER A 130 36.68 7.09 -4.71
CA SER A 130 35.92 7.28 -5.93
C SER A 130 36.63 8.24 -6.88
N LYS A 131 36.15 8.32 -8.12
CA LYS A 131 36.71 9.29 -9.07
C LYS A 131 36.48 10.73 -8.61
N GLY A 132 35.32 11.03 -8.02
CA GLY A 132 35.02 12.35 -7.47
C GLY A 132 35.97 12.75 -6.33
N ILE A 133 36.46 11.78 -5.52
CA ILE A 133 37.45 12.05 -4.49
C ILE A 133 38.80 12.42 -5.13
N LEU A 134 39.25 11.69 -6.17
CA LEU A 134 40.50 12.01 -6.85
C LEU A 134 40.46 13.37 -7.53
N GLU A 135 39.35 13.72 -8.16
CA GLU A 135 39.11 15.03 -8.76
C GLU A 135 39.17 16.15 -7.70
N ALA A 136 38.54 15.93 -6.54
CA ALA A 136 38.56 16.89 -5.42
C ALA A 136 39.95 17.06 -4.78
N LEU A 137 40.77 15.98 -4.80
CA LEU A 137 42.17 16.04 -4.36
C LEU A 137 43.11 16.67 -5.40
N GLY A 138 42.63 16.93 -6.63
CA GLY A 138 43.46 17.36 -7.75
C GLY A 138 44.48 16.29 -8.18
N GLN A 139 44.24 15.01 -7.89
CA GLN A 139 45.15 13.90 -8.16
C GLN A 139 44.51 12.91 -9.15
N ASN A 140 45.35 12.18 -9.86
CA ASN A 140 44.93 11.06 -10.69
C ASN A 140 45.58 9.78 -10.17
N GLY A 141 44.86 8.67 -10.25
CA GLY A 141 45.40 7.40 -9.78
C GLY A 141 44.62 6.20 -10.35
N LYS A 142 45.31 5.07 -10.38
CA LYS A 142 44.77 3.74 -10.72
C LYS A 142 44.98 2.81 -9.54
N ILE A 143 44.36 1.63 -9.56
CA ILE A 143 44.61 0.59 -8.56
C ILE A 143 46.11 0.26 -8.52
N GLY A 144 46.68 0.35 -7.33
CA GLY A 144 48.12 0.16 -7.04
C GLY A 144 48.91 1.45 -6.89
N ASP A 145 48.42 2.58 -7.41
CA ASP A 145 49.07 3.87 -7.25
C ASP A 145 48.95 4.42 -5.81
N THR A 146 49.91 5.26 -5.44
CA THR A 146 49.93 5.95 -4.13
C THR A 146 49.43 7.37 -4.30
N ILE A 147 48.55 7.79 -3.40
CA ILE A 147 48.00 9.15 -3.32
C ILE A 147 48.27 9.72 -1.90
N THR A 148 48.58 10.99 -1.82
CA THR A 148 48.69 11.68 -0.53
C THR A 148 47.33 12.26 -0.15
N VAL A 149 46.85 11.92 1.04
CA VAL A 149 45.50 12.27 1.52
C VAL A 149 45.61 13.08 2.80
N PRO A 150 45.10 14.34 2.83
CA PRO A 150 44.95 15.10 4.07
C PRO A 150 43.69 14.59 4.80
N TYR A 151 43.82 14.28 6.10
CA TYR A 151 42.70 13.75 6.88
C TYR A 151 42.74 14.21 8.34
N GLN A 152 41.58 14.14 8.97
CA GLN A 152 41.39 14.39 10.41
C GLN A 152 40.66 13.19 11.01
N ILE A 153 41.18 12.68 12.11
CA ILE A 153 40.57 11.56 12.84
C ILE A 153 39.41 12.07 13.69
N LEU A 154 38.33 11.33 13.71
CA LEU A 154 37.20 11.59 14.59
C LEU A 154 37.46 10.98 15.97
N LYS A 155 37.54 11.85 17.00
CA LYS A 155 37.68 11.48 18.41
C LYS A 155 36.44 11.90 19.19
N ASP A 156 36.33 11.45 20.44
CA ASP A 156 35.18 11.79 21.30
C ASP A 156 35.01 13.30 21.47
N ASP A 157 36.10 14.05 21.48
CA ASP A 157 36.12 15.52 21.63
C ASP A 157 35.97 16.28 20.30
N GLY A 158 35.81 15.59 19.18
CA GLY A 158 35.69 16.17 17.84
C GLY A 158 36.79 15.73 16.88
N LEU A 159 37.04 16.56 15.85
CA LEU A 159 38.07 16.26 14.85
C LEU A 159 39.45 16.64 15.37
N ASP A 160 40.44 15.76 15.21
CA ASP A 160 41.85 16.00 15.49
C ASP A 160 42.46 16.97 14.47
N TYR A 161 43.72 17.35 14.66
CA TYR A 161 44.47 18.16 13.69
C TYR A 161 44.63 17.43 12.36
N THR A 162 44.79 18.20 11.28
CA THR A 162 44.96 17.64 9.93
C THR A 162 46.32 16.96 9.83
N LYS A 163 46.31 15.72 9.40
CA LYS A 163 47.46 14.89 9.09
C LYS A 163 47.48 14.62 7.58
N GLU A 164 48.66 14.28 7.06
CA GLU A 164 48.81 13.79 5.70
C GLU A 164 49.41 12.39 5.73
N LYS A 165 48.95 11.51 4.88
CA LYS A 165 49.44 10.14 4.76
C LYS A 165 49.35 9.66 3.33
N ASP A 166 50.33 8.87 2.93
CA ASP A 166 50.36 8.21 1.64
C ASP A 166 49.54 6.91 1.71
N PHE A 167 48.51 6.83 0.89
CA PHE A 167 47.67 5.66 0.76
C PHE A 167 47.81 5.03 -0.62
N ARG A 168 47.81 3.71 -0.65
CA ARG A 168 47.72 2.93 -1.87
C ARG A 168 46.25 2.68 -2.25
N ILE A 169 45.87 3.06 -3.45
CA ILE A 169 44.54 2.78 -3.99
C ILE A 169 44.39 1.28 -4.20
N CYS A 170 43.48 0.63 -3.47
CA CYS A 170 43.19 -0.80 -3.60
C CYS A 170 41.87 -1.09 -4.31
N GLY A 171 41.00 -0.09 -4.49
CA GLY A 171 39.75 -0.23 -5.19
C GLY A 171 39.03 1.09 -5.43
N PHE A 172 37.96 1.03 -6.17
CA PHE A 172 37.11 2.17 -6.49
C PHE A 172 35.65 1.92 -6.11
N LEU A 173 35.04 2.93 -5.50
CA LEU A 173 33.58 3.06 -5.33
C LEU A 173 32.98 3.75 -6.55
N ALA A 174 31.70 3.48 -6.81
CA ALA A 174 30.93 4.24 -7.77
C ALA A 174 30.39 5.53 -7.11
N ASP A 175 30.58 6.68 -7.75
CA ASP A 175 29.90 7.91 -7.36
C ASP A 175 28.45 7.83 -7.84
N ASN A 176 27.52 8.21 -6.98
CA ASN A 176 26.15 8.47 -7.33
C ASN A 176 25.93 9.96 -7.68
N GLU A 177 24.81 10.27 -8.34
CA GLU A 177 24.50 11.65 -8.74
C GLU A 177 24.43 12.59 -7.54
N SER A 178 23.78 12.16 -6.44
CA SER A 178 23.66 12.95 -5.23
C SER A 178 25.00 13.26 -4.57
N SER A 179 25.94 12.30 -4.56
CA SER A 179 27.30 12.53 -4.05
C SER A 179 28.05 13.60 -4.84
N LYS A 180 27.86 13.63 -6.16
CA LYS A 180 28.47 14.63 -7.04
C LYS A 180 27.84 16.01 -6.85
N GLU A 181 26.52 16.08 -6.78
CA GLU A 181 25.80 17.35 -6.59
C GLU A 181 26.10 17.99 -5.26
N GLN A 182 26.16 17.18 -4.17
CA GLN A 182 26.43 17.66 -2.82
C GLN A 182 27.92 17.76 -2.50
N LYS A 183 28.78 17.27 -3.38
CA LYS A 183 30.24 17.13 -3.18
C LYS A 183 30.58 16.42 -1.85
N GLN A 184 29.76 15.41 -1.52
CA GLN A 184 29.92 14.56 -0.36
C GLN A 184 30.24 13.13 -0.79
N TYR A 185 31.43 12.68 -0.45
CA TYR A 185 31.95 11.39 -0.85
C TYR A 185 32.25 10.49 0.35
N THR A 186 32.42 9.22 0.10
CA THR A 186 32.82 8.21 1.06
C THR A 186 34.05 7.49 0.57
N SER A 187 35.05 7.36 1.42
CA SER A 187 36.20 6.49 1.23
C SER A 187 36.21 5.36 2.26
N LEU A 188 36.76 4.20 1.88
CA LEU A 188 36.90 3.09 2.80
C LEU A 188 38.38 2.92 3.16
N VAL A 189 38.61 2.72 4.47
CA VAL A 189 39.94 2.42 5.05
C VAL A 189 39.89 1.04 5.70
N SER A 190 41.05 0.46 5.98
CA SER A 190 41.16 -0.84 6.66
C SER A 190 40.88 -0.76 8.14
N GLU A 191 40.56 -1.89 8.76
CA GLU A 191 40.53 -1.99 10.22
C GLU A 191 41.93 -1.76 10.85
N ALA A 192 42.99 -2.16 10.13
CA ALA A 192 44.38 -1.90 10.55
C ALA A 192 44.66 -0.39 10.66
N PHE A 193 44.20 0.41 9.70
CA PHE A 193 44.28 1.87 9.77
C PHE A 193 43.52 2.41 10.99
N LEU A 194 42.29 1.93 11.19
CA LEU A 194 41.47 2.37 12.33
C LEU A 194 42.18 2.13 13.69
N LYS A 195 42.71 0.92 13.87
CA LYS A 195 43.41 0.53 15.10
C LYS A 195 44.80 1.17 15.26
N ALA A 196 45.42 1.64 14.19
CA ALA A 196 46.70 2.38 14.23
C ALA A 196 46.49 3.85 14.63
N GLU A 197 45.42 4.48 14.16
CA GLU A 197 45.16 5.91 14.37
C GLU A 197 44.34 6.20 15.64
N ILE A 198 43.51 5.26 16.08
CA ILE A 198 42.60 5.38 17.23
C ILE A 198 42.98 4.30 18.25
N PRO A 199 43.20 4.65 19.53
CA PRO A 199 43.41 3.66 20.57
C PRO A 199 42.29 2.62 20.59
N VAL A 200 42.64 1.35 20.71
CA VAL A 200 41.68 0.23 20.61
C VAL A 200 40.47 0.40 21.53
N GLU A 201 40.68 0.96 22.72
CA GLU A 201 39.62 1.22 23.71
C GLU A 201 38.64 2.34 23.29
N GLN A 202 39.05 3.21 22.37
CA GLN A 202 38.26 4.32 21.85
C GLN A 202 37.61 4.01 20.50
N VAL A 203 37.94 2.87 19.88
CA VAL A 203 37.31 2.46 18.64
C VAL A 203 35.85 2.11 18.90
N LYS A 204 34.94 2.84 18.28
CA LYS A 204 33.50 2.61 18.35
C LYS A 204 32.97 2.12 17.01
N TYR A 205 32.20 1.04 17.08
CA TYR A 205 31.57 0.46 15.93
C TYR A 205 30.09 0.81 15.86
N ARG A 206 29.59 0.90 14.67
CA ARG A 206 28.18 0.80 14.37
C ARG A 206 27.88 -0.66 14.03
N PHE A 207 27.18 -1.33 14.91
CA PHE A 207 26.79 -2.72 14.74
C PHE A 207 25.48 -2.79 13.96
N LEU A 208 25.57 -3.25 12.72
CA LEU A 208 24.44 -3.47 11.83
C LEU A 208 23.92 -4.87 12.05
N LEU A 209 22.62 -5.05 12.25
CA LEU A 209 22.09 -6.38 12.46
C LEU A 209 20.84 -6.67 11.62
N GLN A 210 20.73 -7.93 11.21
CA GLN A 210 19.48 -8.55 10.87
C GLN A 210 19.13 -9.56 11.95
N VAL A 211 17.92 -9.51 12.48
CA VAL A 211 17.46 -10.46 13.49
C VAL A 211 16.79 -11.68 12.84
N ASN A 212 16.84 -12.80 13.53
CA ASN A 212 16.10 -14.00 13.17
C ASN A 212 14.60 -13.71 13.19
N GLY A 213 13.87 -14.24 12.22
CA GLY A 213 12.43 -14.11 12.15
C GLY A 213 11.77 -15.46 11.91
N GLN A 214 10.61 -15.67 12.49
CA GLN A 214 9.75 -16.80 12.20
C GLN A 214 8.75 -16.42 11.09
N LYS A 215 8.23 -17.43 10.41
CA LYS A 215 7.22 -17.20 9.37
C LYS A 215 5.96 -16.56 10.00
N GLY A 216 5.61 -15.38 9.53
CA GLY A 216 4.44 -14.65 10.02
C GLY A 216 4.74 -13.55 11.03
N ASN A 217 6.02 -13.33 11.40
CA ASN A 217 6.41 -12.18 12.23
C ASN A 217 6.02 -10.86 11.55
N THR A 218 5.57 -9.94 12.37
CA THR A 218 5.15 -8.60 11.99
C THR A 218 6.27 -7.59 12.23
N THR A 219 6.10 -6.36 11.74
CA THR A 219 7.03 -5.24 12.03
C THR A 219 7.19 -5.01 13.53
N ALA A 220 6.12 -5.21 14.31
CA ALA A 220 6.14 -5.07 15.77
C ALA A 220 7.04 -6.13 16.42
N ASP A 221 6.93 -7.41 16.00
CA ASP A 221 7.74 -8.50 16.52
C ASP A 221 9.24 -8.27 16.28
N TYR A 222 9.60 -7.82 15.07
CA TYR A 222 10.99 -7.44 14.76
C TYR A 222 11.48 -6.27 15.62
N THR A 223 10.65 -5.24 15.77
CA THR A 223 10.98 -4.07 16.60
C THR A 223 11.18 -4.45 18.06
N GLU A 224 10.30 -5.29 18.61
CA GLU A 224 10.41 -5.78 19.98
C GLU A 224 11.69 -6.61 20.20
N THR A 225 12.01 -7.51 19.26
CA THR A 225 13.24 -8.30 19.32
C THR A 225 14.48 -7.39 19.31
N ILE A 226 14.53 -6.40 18.43
CA ILE A 226 15.63 -5.44 18.36
C ILE A 226 15.79 -4.65 19.67
N GLN A 227 14.67 -4.16 20.23
CA GLN A 227 14.68 -3.43 21.50
C GLN A 227 15.08 -4.31 22.68
N ASN A 228 14.70 -5.59 22.67
CA ASN A 228 15.08 -6.54 23.71
C ASN A 228 16.59 -6.81 23.69
N ILE A 229 17.18 -6.99 22.51
CA ILE A 229 18.64 -7.11 22.37
C ILE A 229 19.32 -5.85 22.88
N ALA A 230 18.87 -4.66 22.45
CA ALA A 230 19.47 -3.39 22.90
C ALA A 230 19.46 -3.25 24.43
N ARG A 231 18.33 -3.57 25.08
CA ARG A 231 18.19 -3.52 26.55
C ARG A 231 19.11 -4.50 27.27
N GLN A 232 19.30 -5.71 26.76
CA GLN A 232 20.20 -6.71 27.34
C GLN A 232 21.66 -6.26 27.36
N PHE A 233 22.09 -5.47 26.37
CA PHE A 233 23.45 -4.98 26.25
C PHE A 233 23.61 -3.52 26.70
N GLY A 234 22.59 -2.91 27.31
CA GLY A 234 22.65 -1.55 27.84
C GLY A 234 22.76 -0.47 26.77
N ILE A 235 22.33 -0.77 25.52
CA ILE A 235 22.33 0.19 24.40
C ILE A 235 21.14 1.13 24.59
N SER A 236 21.42 2.44 24.60
CA SER A 236 20.40 3.47 24.76
C SER A 236 19.48 3.57 23.52
N GLU A 237 18.29 4.15 23.70
CA GLU A 237 17.40 4.41 22.56
C GLU A 237 18.03 5.40 21.56
N ASP A 238 18.84 6.34 22.03
CA ASP A 238 19.52 7.31 21.17
C ASP A 238 20.63 6.66 20.31
N ASP A 239 21.21 5.57 20.81
CA ASP A 239 22.21 4.79 20.09
C ASP A 239 21.61 3.69 19.19
N MET A 240 20.30 3.53 19.26
CA MET A 240 19.58 2.53 18.44
C MET A 240 18.84 3.22 17.28
N ASN A 241 19.09 2.76 16.06
CA ASN A 241 18.36 3.18 14.89
C ASN A 241 17.71 1.97 14.21
N ILE A 242 16.37 1.93 14.19
CA ILE A 242 15.58 0.88 13.54
C ILE A 242 15.27 1.32 12.12
N ASN A 243 15.53 0.45 11.15
CA ASN A 243 15.21 0.69 9.73
C ASN A 243 13.72 0.45 9.46
N LYS A 244 12.91 1.42 9.91
CA LYS A 244 11.45 1.34 9.84
C LYS A 244 10.94 1.18 8.41
N GLU A 245 11.56 1.86 7.46
CA GLU A 245 11.21 1.80 6.04
C GLU A 245 11.43 0.40 5.47
N TYR A 246 12.58 -0.21 5.75
CA TYR A 246 12.88 -1.57 5.33
C TYR A 246 11.94 -2.59 5.97
N LEU A 247 11.71 -2.48 7.29
CA LEU A 247 10.80 -3.37 8.00
C LEU A 247 9.37 -3.24 7.48
N ALA A 248 8.85 -2.00 7.29
CA ALA A 248 7.51 -1.76 6.79
C ALA A 248 7.30 -2.24 5.36
N ALA A 249 8.33 -2.22 4.52
CA ALA A 249 8.26 -2.73 3.16
C ALA A 249 8.28 -4.27 3.09
N ASN A 250 9.00 -4.92 3.99
CA ASN A 250 9.25 -6.36 3.95
C ASN A 250 8.35 -7.19 4.88
N TYR A 251 7.75 -6.58 5.91
CA TYR A 251 6.94 -7.27 6.92
C TYR A 251 5.58 -6.58 7.08
N VAL A 252 4.57 -7.37 7.43
CA VAL A 252 3.20 -6.86 7.57
C VAL A 252 3.08 -6.02 8.84
N ASP A 253 2.51 -4.82 8.70
CA ASP A 253 2.05 -4.05 9.85
C ASP A 253 0.66 -4.56 10.27
N PRO A 254 0.51 -5.07 11.52
CA PRO A 254 -0.77 -5.57 12.01
C PRO A 254 -1.91 -4.54 11.95
N ALA A 255 -1.61 -3.26 12.05
CA ALA A 255 -2.61 -2.19 12.01
C ALA A 255 -3.21 -1.98 10.62
N THR A 256 -2.53 -2.39 9.54
CA THR A 256 -2.98 -2.18 8.16
C THR A 256 -4.18 -3.06 7.80
N ILE A 257 -4.23 -4.30 8.29
CA ILE A 257 -5.28 -5.28 7.93
C ILE A 257 -6.67 -4.80 8.36
N PRO A 258 -6.93 -4.38 9.63
CA PRO A 258 -8.23 -3.88 10.05
C PRO A 258 -8.72 -2.67 9.26
N VAL A 259 -7.82 -1.78 8.86
CA VAL A 259 -8.15 -0.59 8.06
C VAL A 259 -8.66 -1.00 6.67
N ILE A 260 -7.96 -1.89 5.98
CA ILE A 260 -8.37 -2.39 4.66
C ILE A 260 -9.72 -3.11 4.76
N VAL A 261 -9.89 -3.99 5.75
CA VAL A 261 -11.15 -4.71 5.98
C VAL A 261 -12.29 -3.73 6.28
N GLY A 262 -12.05 -2.69 7.08
CA GLY A 262 -13.02 -1.65 7.39
C GLY A 262 -13.50 -0.90 6.14
N ILE A 263 -12.58 -0.46 5.28
CA ILE A 263 -12.89 0.20 4.00
C ILE A 263 -13.71 -0.74 3.11
N MET A 264 -13.31 -1.99 2.98
CA MET A 264 -14.02 -2.98 2.16
C MET A 264 -15.45 -3.22 2.67
N LEU A 265 -15.67 -3.28 3.98
CA LEU A 265 -17.01 -3.40 4.57
C LEU A 265 -17.89 -2.18 4.25
N ILE A 266 -17.35 -0.97 4.32
CA ILE A 266 -18.07 0.26 3.95
C ILE A 266 -18.51 0.20 2.47
N VAL A 267 -17.64 -0.19 1.57
CA VAL A 267 -17.95 -0.32 0.13
C VAL A 267 -19.03 -1.38 -0.11
N VAL A 268 -18.96 -2.53 0.57
CA VAL A 268 -19.98 -3.57 0.48
C VAL A 268 -21.34 -3.05 0.97
N LEU A 269 -21.37 -2.37 2.12
CA LEU A 269 -22.61 -1.81 2.66
C LEU A 269 -23.21 -0.74 1.74
N ALA A 270 -22.39 0.15 1.20
CA ALA A 270 -22.82 1.14 0.20
C ALA A 270 -23.41 0.47 -1.03
N GLY A 271 -22.74 -0.54 -1.57
CA GLY A 271 -23.22 -1.34 -2.70
C GLY A 271 -24.57 -2.04 -2.43
N ILE A 272 -24.71 -2.65 -1.24
CA ILE A 272 -25.98 -3.28 -0.83
C ILE A 272 -27.11 -2.24 -0.79
N ILE A 273 -26.88 -1.09 -0.17
CA ILE A 273 -27.90 -0.02 -0.04
C ILE A 273 -28.29 0.50 -1.42
N THR A 274 -27.32 0.78 -2.29
CA THR A 274 -27.54 1.32 -3.64
C THR A 274 -28.34 0.34 -4.51
N ILE A 275 -27.87 -0.90 -4.62
CA ILE A 275 -28.56 -1.94 -5.41
C ILE A 275 -29.96 -2.21 -4.85
N TYR A 276 -30.09 -2.33 -3.51
CA TYR A 276 -31.37 -2.52 -2.85
C TYR A 276 -32.35 -1.37 -3.14
N SER A 277 -31.91 -0.11 -3.09
CA SER A 277 -32.80 1.04 -3.31
C SER A 277 -33.40 1.04 -4.72
N VAL A 278 -32.60 0.74 -5.74
CA VAL A 278 -33.05 0.64 -7.13
C VAL A 278 -34.08 -0.50 -7.30
N TYR A 279 -33.77 -1.67 -6.70
CA TYR A 279 -34.72 -2.78 -6.71
C TYR A 279 -36.00 -2.48 -5.94
N TYR A 280 -35.92 -1.83 -4.80
CA TYR A 280 -37.08 -1.47 -3.97
C TYR A 280 -38.06 -0.56 -4.72
N VAL A 281 -37.55 0.48 -5.39
CA VAL A 281 -38.38 1.37 -6.21
C VAL A 281 -39.01 0.61 -7.36
N SER A 282 -38.26 -0.20 -8.07
CA SER A 282 -38.75 -1.02 -9.18
C SER A 282 -39.80 -2.03 -8.72
N MET A 283 -39.64 -2.69 -7.57
CA MET A 283 -40.57 -3.69 -7.07
C MET A 283 -41.93 -3.07 -6.76
N ASN A 284 -41.97 -1.85 -6.21
CA ASN A 284 -43.23 -1.16 -5.96
C ASN A 284 -44.03 -0.87 -7.24
N GLN A 285 -43.35 -0.62 -8.37
CA GLN A 285 -44.00 -0.43 -9.67
C GLN A 285 -44.57 -1.75 -10.26
N ARG A 286 -43.94 -2.88 -9.90
CA ARG A 286 -44.28 -4.22 -10.46
C ARG A 286 -45.16 -5.07 -9.56
N VAL A 287 -45.73 -4.52 -8.49
CA VAL A 287 -46.66 -5.25 -7.58
C VAL A 287 -47.80 -5.88 -8.35
N ARG A 288 -48.41 -5.16 -9.33
CA ARG A 288 -49.49 -5.67 -10.13
C ARG A 288 -49.10 -6.86 -11.01
N GLU A 289 -47.91 -6.85 -11.58
CA GLU A 289 -47.39 -7.95 -12.41
C GLU A 289 -47.19 -9.21 -11.59
N PHE A 290 -46.54 -9.09 -10.40
CA PHE A 290 -46.40 -10.23 -9.52
C PHE A 290 -47.72 -10.77 -9.00
N GLY A 291 -48.71 -9.88 -8.80
CA GLY A 291 -50.09 -10.29 -8.49
C GLY A 291 -50.73 -11.09 -9.61
N LYS A 292 -50.61 -10.64 -10.88
CA LYS A 292 -51.08 -11.38 -12.04
C LYS A 292 -50.42 -12.75 -12.17
N LEU A 293 -49.08 -12.82 -12.03
CA LEU A 293 -48.34 -14.09 -12.07
C LEU A 293 -48.84 -15.05 -10.97
N LYS A 294 -49.15 -14.53 -9.79
CA LYS A 294 -49.66 -15.34 -8.70
C LYS A 294 -51.09 -15.80 -8.91
N ALA A 295 -51.94 -14.95 -9.51
CA ALA A 295 -53.33 -15.32 -9.88
C ALA A 295 -53.39 -16.45 -10.89
N ILE A 296 -52.39 -16.57 -11.78
CA ILE A 296 -52.29 -17.71 -12.74
C ILE A 296 -51.49 -18.89 -12.16
N GLY A 297 -51.26 -18.92 -10.83
CA GLY A 297 -50.70 -20.08 -10.11
C GLY A 297 -49.22 -20.07 -9.86
N ALA A 298 -48.47 -18.93 -10.01
CA ALA A 298 -47.07 -18.88 -9.67
C ALA A 298 -46.85 -18.97 -8.17
N THR A 299 -45.97 -19.89 -7.74
CA THR A 299 -45.64 -20.10 -6.32
C THR A 299 -44.71 -19.00 -5.78
N LYS A 300 -44.72 -18.81 -4.46
CA LYS A 300 -43.80 -17.88 -3.76
C LYS A 300 -42.33 -18.15 -4.11
N ARG A 301 -41.96 -19.44 -4.28
CA ARG A 301 -40.58 -19.85 -4.63
C ARG A 301 -40.24 -19.43 -6.08
N GLN A 302 -41.19 -19.58 -7.01
CA GLN A 302 -41.00 -19.18 -8.40
C GLN A 302 -40.83 -17.66 -8.54
N LEU A 303 -41.61 -16.85 -7.81
CA LEU A 303 -41.47 -15.39 -7.81
C LEU A 303 -40.14 -14.94 -7.26
N ARG A 304 -39.65 -15.56 -6.18
CA ARG A 304 -38.30 -15.30 -5.66
C ARG A 304 -37.21 -15.64 -6.71
N GLN A 305 -37.35 -16.78 -7.36
CA GLN A 305 -36.40 -17.22 -8.41
C GLN A 305 -36.38 -16.28 -9.61
N ILE A 306 -37.52 -15.70 -10.02
CA ILE A 306 -37.58 -14.72 -11.11
C ILE A 306 -36.79 -13.50 -10.76
N VAL A 307 -36.98 -12.90 -9.56
CA VAL A 307 -36.23 -11.72 -9.10
C VAL A 307 -34.74 -12.01 -8.98
N LEU A 308 -34.39 -13.18 -8.41
CA LEU A 308 -32.99 -13.58 -8.28
C LEU A 308 -32.28 -13.72 -9.62
N ARG A 309 -32.94 -14.43 -10.57
CA ARG A 309 -32.37 -14.64 -11.91
C ARG A 309 -32.26 -13.36 -12.72
N GLU A 310 -33.21 -12.44 -12.54
CA GLU A 310 -33.17 -11.13 -13.16
C GLU A 310 -31.96 -10.35 -12.66
N GLY A 311 -31.72 -10.29 -11.32
CA GLY A 311 -30.58 -9.59 -10.74
C GLY A 311 -29.24 -10.24 -11.06
N MET A 312 -29.14 -11.56 -10.94
CA MET A 312 -27.96 -12.31 -11.32
C MET A 312 -27.64 -12.22 -12.81
N GLY A 313 -28.68 -12.15 -13.65
CA GLY A 313 -28.52 -11.95 -15.10
C GLY A 313 -27.90 -10.60 -15.42
N VAL A 314 -28.33 -9.53 -14.75
CA VAL A 314 -27.70 -8.22 -14.90
C VAL A 314 -26.25 -8.24 -14.37
N ALA A 315 -26.00 -8.89 -13.22
CA ALA A 315 -24.66 -9.01 -12.62
C ALA A 315 -23.69 -9.74 -13.55
N LEU A 316 -24.15 -10.77 -14.28
CA LEU A 316 -23.32 -11.54 -15.22
C LEU A 316 -22.67 -10.68 -16.30
N PHE A 317 -23.33 -9.60 -16.73
CA PHE A 317 -22.77 -8.65 -17.69
C PHE A 317 -22.09 -7.46 -17.01
N ALA A 318 -22.62 -6.98 -15.89
CA ALA A 318 -22.10 -5.82 -15.20
C ALA A 318 -20.74 -6.07 -14.54
N ILE A 319 -20.54 -7.25 -13.93
CA ILE A 319 -19.27 -7.59 -13.24
C ILE A 319 -18.08 -7.58 -14.20
N PRO A 320 -18.09 -8.26 -15.36
CA PRO A 320 -16.97 -8.21 -16.30
C PRO A 320 -16.67 -6.77 -16.79
N ILE A 321 -17.71 -5.97 -17.04
CA ILE A 321 -17.53 -4.58 -17.45
C ILE A 321 -16.87 -3.78 -16.32
N GLY A 322 -17.31 -3.94 -15.07
CA GLY A 322 -16.72 -3.29 -13.91
C GLY A 322 -15.25 -3.66 -13.71
N LEU A 323 -14.91 -4.94 -13.89
CA LEU A 323 -13.52 -5.42 -13.81
C LEU A 323 -12.65 -4.86 -14.95
N LEU A 324 -13.15 -4.81 -16.19
CA LEU A 324 -12.41 -4.25 -17.32
C LEU A 324 -12.10 -2.76 -17.09
N ILE A 325 -13.10 -1.98 -16.70
CA ILE A 325 -12.92 -0.55 -16.36
C ILE A 325 -11.97 -0.43 -15.18
N GLY A 326 -12.13 -1.26 -14.15
CA GLY A 326 -11.27 -1.28 -12.96
C GLY A 326 -9.81 -1.58 -13.29
N THR A 327 -9.54 -2.54 -14.18
CA THR A 327 -8.18 -2.88 -14.62
C THR A 327 -7.49 -1.68 -15.28
N VAL A 328 -8.20 -0.97 -16.15
CA VAL A 328 -7.68 0.26 -16.77
C VAL A 328 -7.50 1.37 -15.74
N ALA A 329 -8.46 1.54 -14.84
CA ALA A 329 -8.42 2.57 -13.80
C ALA A 329 -7.23 2.39 -12.85
N VAL A 330 -6.94 1.17 -12.40
CA VAL A 330 -5.79 0.87 -11.53
C VAL A 330 -4.50 1.33 -12.19
N LYS A 331 -4.27 0.94 -13.45
CA LYS A 331 -3.06 1.33 -14.18
C LYS A 331 -2.94 2.85 -14.35
N VAL A 332 -4.00 3.51 -14.75
CA VAL A 332 -4.00 4.97 -14.98
C VAL A 332 -3.76 5.71 -13.65
N VAL A 333 -4.47 5.35 -12.59
CA VAL A 333 -4.34 6.01 -11.29
C VAL A 333 -2.93 5.82 -10.74
N LEU A 334 -2.39 4.59 -10.79
CA LEU A 334 -1.04 4.30 -10.29
C LEU A 334 0.03 5.09 -11.05
N LEU A 335 -0.03 5.06 -12.40
CA LEU A 335 0.92 5.81 -13.24
C LEU A 335 0.85 7.32 -12.98
N GLN A 336 -0.36 7.89 -12.92
CA GLN A 336 -0.53 9.32 -12.61
C GLN A 336 0.00 9.66 -11.22
N PHE A 337 -0.26 8.83 -10.22
CA PHE A 337 0.22 9.05 -8.86
C PHE A 337 1.75 9.09 -8.80
N VAL A 338 2.44 8.09 -9.36
CA VAL A 338 3.91 8.05 -9.34
C VAL A 338 4.53 9.11 -10.24
N GLU A 339 3.88 9.49 -11.34
CA GLU A 339 4.35 10.55 -12.25
C GLU A 339 4.31 11.93 -11.60
N HIS A 340 3.23 12.27 -10.89
CA HIS A 340 3.13 13.55 -10.17
C HIS A 340 4.11 13.64 -9.00
N ALA A 341 4.47 12.53 -8.41
CA ALA A 341 5.40 12.48 -7.28
C ALA A 341 6.86 12.32 -7.67
N LYS A 342 7.19 12.04 -8.93
CA LYS A 342 8.53 11.61 -9.38
C LYS A 342 9.68 12.55 -9.00
N ASP A 343 9.43 13.85 -8.97
CA ASP A 343 10.46 14.87 -8.74
C ASP A 343 10.54 15.29 -7.26
N SER A 344 9.76 14.66 -6.37
CA SER A 344 9.69 15.05 -4.96
C SER A 344 10.88 14.54 -4.14
N ASN A 345 11.34 13.33 -4.40
CA ASN A 345 12.50 12.72 -3.73
C ASN A 345 13.01 11.48 -4.50
N VAL A 346 14.13 10.93 -4.05
CA VAL A 346 14.77 9.74 -4.67
C VAL A 346 13.85 8.52 -4.70
N LEU A 347 13.05 8.30 -3.65
CA LEU A 347 12.13 7.16 -3.56
C LEU A 347 11.03 7.23 -4.62
N THR A 348 10.43 8.41 -4.78
CA THR A 348 9.35 8.62 -5.75
C THR A 348 9.87 8.58 -7.19
N THR A 349 11.09 9.07 -7.43
CA THR A 349 11.78 8.93 -8.71
C THR A 349 11.99 7.46 -9.07
N GLU A 350 12.47 6.65 -8.13
CA GLU A 350 12.66 5.20 -8.37
C GLU A 350 11.33 4.46 -8.48
N ALA A 351 10.30 4.85 -7.73
CA ALA A 351 8.95 4.29 -7.86
C ALA A 351 8.40 4.49 -9.28
N TYR A 352 8.57 5.70 -9.82
CA TYR A 352 8.21 5.96 -11.23
C TYR A 352 8.98 5.05 -12.19
N LYS A 353 10.30 4.91 -12.02
CA LYS A 353 11.14 4.04 -12.89
C LYS A 353 10.71 2.57 -12.81
N VAL A 354 10.43 2.06 -11.62
CA VAL A 354 9.99 0.68 -11.38
C VAL A 354 8.64 0.40 -12.05
N VAL A 355 7.69 1.31 -11.91
CA VAL A 355 6.35 1.17 -12.52
C VAL A 355 6.41 1.36 -14.03
N ALA A 356 7.14 2.37 -14.53
CA ALA A 356 7.25 2.65 -15.95
C ALA A 356 7.96 1.53 -16.74
N LYS A 357 8.97 0.90 -16.14
CA LYS A 357 9.67 -0.26 -16.72
C LYS A 357 8.92 -1.58 -16.58
N GLY A 358 7.83 -1.61 -15.80
CA GLY A 358 7.07 -2.84 -15.56
C GLY A 358 7.82 -3.86 -14.70
N GLU A 359 8.70 -3.42 -13.81
CA GLU A 359 9.46 -4.28 -12.89
C GLU A 359 8.55 -4.92 -11.82
N VAL A 360 7.33 -4.40 -11.64
CA VAL A 360 6.33 -4.87 -10.65
C VAL A 360 5.11 -5.45 -11.35
N GLN A 361 4.64 -6.59 -10.86
CA GLN A 361 3.40 -7.20 -11.33
C GLN A 361 2.20 -6.46 -10.74
N LEU A 362 1.40 -5.80 -11.59
CA LEU A 362 0.25 -4.99 -11.19
C LEU A 362 -1.07 -5.75 -11.07
N TYR A 363 -1.15 -6.98 -11.57
CA TYR A 363 -2.41 -7.71 -11.66
C TYR A 363 -2.31 -9.07 -11.01
N TYR A 364 -3.13 -9.29 -9.97
CA TYR A 364 -3.19 -10.53 -9.21
C TYR A 364 -4.53 -11.23 -9.46
N TRP A 365 -4.51 -12.41 -10.04
CA TRP A 365 -5.70 -13.20 -10.39
C TRP A 365 -6.67 -13.44 -9.21
N TRP A 366 -6.14 -13.59 -8.01
CA TRP A 366 -6.94 -13.82 -6.81
C TRP A 366 -7.78 -12.58 -6.42
N ILE A 367 -7.33 -11.36 -6.73
CA ILE A 367 -8.10 -10.11 -6.49
C ILE A 367 -9.31 -10.08 -7.40
N TYR A 368 -9.18 -10.53 -8.67
CA TYR A 368 -10.33 -10.67 -9.58
C TYR A 368 -11.35 -11.64 -9.02
N LEU A 369 -10.93 -12.83 -8.55
CA LEU A 369 -11.82 -13.80 -7.94
C LEU A 369 -12.50 -13.27 -6.68
N LEU A 370 -11.73 -12.59 -5.82
CA LEU A 370 -12.27 -11.95 -4.61
C LEU A 370 -13.34 -10.91 -4.97
N ALA A 371 -13.06 -10.01 -5.89
CA ALA A 371 -14.00 -8.97 -6.35
C ALA A 371 -15.27 -9.58 -6.92
N ILE A 372 -15.16 -10.62 -7.76
CA ILE A 372 -16.32 -11.34 -8.30
C ILE A 372 -17.15 -11.96 -7.17
N ALA A 373 -16.53 -12.70 -6.26
CA ALA A 373 -17.21 -13.39 -5.17
C ALA A 373 -17.93 -12.39 -4.24
N VAL A 374 -17.23 -11.33 -3.83
CA VAL A 374 -17.80 -10.30 -2.94
C VAL A 374 -18.92 -9.54 -3.63
N THR A 375 -18.77 -9.18 -4.92
CA THR A 375 -19.84 -8.51 -5.68
C THR A 375 -21.07 -9.41 -5.85
N LEU A 376 -20.90 -10.68 -6.17
CA LEU A 376 -22.02 -11.63 -6.26
C LEU A 376 -22.74 -11.78 -4.93
N CYS A 377 -21.99 -11.85 -3.83
CA CYS A 377 -22.56 -11.86 -2.47
C CYS A 377 -23.34 -10.57 -2.19
N THR A 378 -22.77 -9.40 -2.51
CA THR A 378 -23.41 -8.09 -2.36
C THR A 378 -24.72 -8.00 -3.14
N VAL A 379 -24.73 -8.43 -4.40
CA VAL A 379 -25.94 -8.49 -5.24
C VAL A 379 -26.99 -9.43 -4.61
N TYR A 380 -26.57 -10.62 -4.17
CA TYR A 380 -27.49 -11.57 -3.56
C TYR A 380 -28.12 -11.00 -2.28
N LEU A 381 -27.34 -10.41 -1.38
CA LEU A 381 -27.83 -9.79 -0.15
C LEU A 381 -28.79 -8.62 -0.45
N SER A 382 -28.48 -7.80 -1.45
CA SER A 382 -29.33 -6.68 -1.89
C SER A 382 -30.69 -7.16 -2.40
N LEU A 383 -30.76 -8.35 -3.00
CA LEU A 383 -31.98 -8.94 -3.55
C LEU A 383 -32.86 -9.63 -2.50
N MET A 384 -32.34 -9.93 -1.30
CA MET A 384 -33.10 -10.69 -0.29
C MET A 384 -34.43 -10.03 0.09
N LYS A 385 -34.45 -8.71 0.35
CA LYS A 385 -35.68 -7.99 0.65
C LYS A 385 -36.61 -7.87 -0.55
N PRO A 386 -36.16 -7.45 -1.74
CA PRO A 386 -36.98 -7.50 -2.98
C PRO A 386 -37.62 -8.87 -3.27
N MET A 387 -36.86 -9.96 -3.12
CA MET A 387 -37.36 -11.32 -3.29
C MET A 387 -38.51 -11.65 -2.31
N ARG A 388 -38.36 -11.23 -1.03
CA ARG A 388 -39.39 -11.42 0.00
C ARG A 388 -40.60 -10.56 -0.29
N MET A 389 -40.44 -9.35 -0.80
CA MET A 389 -41.54 -8.47 -1.20
C MET A 389 -42.35 -9.09 -2.36
N ALA A 390 -41.69 -9.55 -3.45
CA ALA A 390 -42.34 -10.23 -4.57
C ALA A 390 -43.17 -11.44 -4.10
N ALA A 391 -42.64 -12.24 -3.19
CA ALA A 391 -43.31 -13.43 -2.66
C ALA A 391 -44.52 -13.13 -1.75
N LYS A 392 -44.54 -11.95 -1.09
CA LYS A 392 -45.60 -11.55 -0.14
C LYS A 392 -46.76 -10.82 -0.82
N VAL A 393 -46.68 -10.46 -2.10
CA VAL A 393 -47.76 -9.78 -2.81
C VAL A 393 -49.04 -10.63 -2.75
N SER A 394 -50.14 -10.04 -2.28
CA SER A 394 -51.47 -10.66 -2.32
C SER A 394 -52.14 -10.44 -3.67
N GLU A 395 -52.84 -11.44 -4.20
CA GLU A 395 -53.52 -11.38 -5.48
C GLU A 395 -54.60 -10.28 -5.48
N ILE A 396 -55.39 -10.20 -4.41
CA ILE A 396 -56.48 -9.22 -4.24
C ILE A 396 -55.90 -7.80 -4.05
N GLU A 397 -54.86 -7.67 -3.21
CA GLU A 397 -54.17 -6.38 -2.94
C GLU A 397 -53.48 -5.85 -4.19
N ALA A 398 -52.91 -6.73 -5.04
CA ALA A 398 -52.30 -6.37 -6.30
C ALA A 398 -53.28 -5.84 -7.35
N MET A 399 -54.48 -6.40 -7.41
CA MET A 399 -55.55 -5.92 -8.31
C MET A 399 -56.12 -4.58 -7.85
N ARG A 400 -56.19 -4.34 -6.53
CA ARG A 400 -56.64 -3.07 -5.92
C ARG A 400 -55.52 -2.00 -5.78
N TYR A 401 -54.28 -2.33 -6.12
CA TYR A 401 -53.13 -1.44 -5.94
C TYR A 401 -53.19 -0.28 -6.95
N GLN A 402 -53.62 0.87 -6.47
CA GLN A 402 -53.69 2.13 -7.24
C GLN A 402 -52.47 3.04 -7.04
N GLY A 403 -51.29 2.49 -6.70
CA GLY A 403 -50.04 3.26 -6.63
C GLY A 403 -49.93 4.30 -5.51
N GLY A 404 -50.80 4.28 -4.52
CA GLY A 404 -50.84 5.24 -3.42
C GLY A 404 -50.80 4.56 -2.05
N SER A 405 -50.18 5.25 -1.10
CA SER A 405 -50.09 4.84 0.30
C SER A 405 -51.48 4.58 0.92
N LYS A 406 -51.51 3.73 1.94
CA LYS A 406 -52.69 3.52 2.81
C LYS A 406 -53.34 4.87 3.09
N ARG A 407 -54.64 4.97 2.69
CA ARG A 407 -55.48 6.14 2.99
C ARG A 407 -55.44 6.42 4.49
N GLN A 408 -54.63 7.34 4.94
CA GLN A 408 -54.78 7.90 6.27
C GLN A 408 -56.00 8.80 6.25
N LYS A 409 -57.01 8.40 7.02
CA LYS A 409 -58.19 9.21 7.31
C LYS A 409 -57.75 10.41 8.13
N SER A 410 -57.29 11.45 7.52
CA SER A 410 -57.13 12.75 8.17
C SER A 410 -57.89 13.79 7.33
N SER A 411 -58.73 14.57 7.95
CA SER A 411 -59.43 15.67 7.34
C SER A 411 -58.43 16.64 6.72
N ARG A 412 -58.54 16.87 5.42
CA ARG A 412 -57.60 17.71 4.67
C ARG A 412 -58.07 19.15 4.77
N LYS A 413 -57.36 20.00 5.51
CA LYS A 413 -57.50 21.45 5.39
C LYS A 413 -56.96 21.88 4.02
N GLY A 414 -57.81 22.43 3.17
CA GLY A 414 -57.40 23.03 1.89
C GLY A 414 -56.58 24.28 2.13
N TYR A 415 -55.57 24.51 1.31
CA TYR A 415 -54.78 25.73 1.32
C TYR A 415 -55.15 26.58 0.12
N GLN A 416 -55.36 27.88 0.34
CA GLN A 416 -55.74 28.85 -0.70
C GLN A 416 -54.65 29.18 -1.72
N PHE A 417 -53.37 28.94 -1.38
CA PHE A 417 -52.24 29.19 -2.31
C PHE A 417 -51.29 28.00 -2.42
N LEU A 418 -50.96 27.65 -3.64
CA LEU A 418 -50.00 26.60 -4.03
C LEU A 418 -48.58 27.18 -3.91
N ASN A 419 -47.81 26.75 -2.90
CA ASN A 419 -46.38 27.06 -2.80
C ASN A 419 -45.59 25.78 -3.10
N ILE A 420 -44.66 25.85 -4.07
CA ILE A 420 -43.86 24.71 -4.55
C ILE A 420 -43.12 24.04 -3.37
N GLY A 421 -42.54 24.81 -2.44
CA GLY A 421 -41.84 24.27 -1.27
C GLY A 421 -42.73 23.45 -0.34
N ARG A 422 -44.01 23.88 -0.14
CA ARG A 422 -45.00 23.14 0.66
C ARG A 422 -45.44 21.84 -0.06
N LEU A 423 -45.57 21.89 -1.36
CA LEU A 423 -45.93 20.73 -2.19
C LEU A 423 -44.82 19.67 -2.15
N THR A 424 -43.57 20.10 -2.28
CA THR A 424 -42.39 19.25 -2.15
C THR A 424 -42.27 18.62 -0.76
N LYS A 425 -42.44 19.43 0.29
CA LYS A 425 -42.41 18.95 1.69
C LYS A 425 -43.52 17.93 1.96
N ARG A 426 -44.70 18.10 1.37
CA ARG A 426 -45.81 17.19 1.49
C ARG A 426 -45.60 15.88 0.74
N ASN A 427 -45.09 15.95 -0.51
CA ASN A 427 -44.70 14.76 -1.29
C ASN A 427 -43.62 13.94 -0.60
N LEU A 428 -42.62 14.61 -0.01
CA LEU A 428 -41.59 13.97 0.80
C LEU A 428 -42.17 13.33 2.08
N ALA A 429 -43.13 13.97 2.73
CA ALA A 429 -43.79 13.44 3.94
C ALA A 429 -44.73 12.27 3.65
N GLU A 430 -45.47 12.29 2.52
CA GLU A 430 -46.32 11.17 2.05
C GLU A 430 -45.48 9.93 1.68
N ASN A 431 -44.30 10.13 1.19
CA ASN A 431 -43.39 9.06 0.76
C ASN A 431 -42.15 8.92 1.65
N LYS A 432 -42.24 9.25 2.97
CA LYS A 432 -41.10 9.25 3.92
C LYS A 432 -40.13 8.07 3.73
N LYS A 433 -40.65 6.82 3.73
CA LYS A 433 -39.80 5.63 3.54
C LYS A 433 -39.06 5.61 2.21
N LYS A 434 -39.72 6.03 1.11
CA LYS A 434 -39.06 6.08 -0.21
C LYS A 434 -38.02 7.19 -0.26
N SER A 435 -38.39 8.39 0.20
CA SER A 435 -37.51 9.54 0.25
C SER A 435 -36.28 9.31 1.14
N THR A 436 -36.48 8.72 2.34
CA THR A 436 -35.36 8.40 3.23
C THR A 436 -34.41 7.37 2.61
N ILE A 437 -34.92 6.31 1.98
CA ILE A 437 -34.08 5.29 1.33
C ILE A 437 -33.29 5.92 0.17
N THR A 438 -33.94 6.77 -0.63
CA THR A 438 -33.27 7.45 -1.75
C THR A 438 -32.23 8.46 -1.25
N ILE A 439 -32.53 9.25 -0.23
CA ILE A 439 -31.60 10.21 0.36
C ILE A 439 -30.40 9.49 0.98
N VAL A 440 -30.62 8.45 1.78
CA VAL A 440 -29.55 7.64 2.37
C VAL A 440 -28.70 6.98 1.27
N SER A 441 -29.33 6.43 0.23
CA SER A 441 -28.61 5.86 -0.91
C SER A 441 -27.72 6.91 -1.61
N MET A 442 -28.24 8.12 -1.84
CA MET A 442 -27.47 9.20 -2.48
C MET A 442 -26.37 9.77 -1.57
N ALA A 443 -26.57 9.76 -0.25
CA ALA A 443 -25.57 10.25 0.68
C ALA A 443 -24.41 9.25 0.95
N VAL A 444 -24.65 7.97 0.67
CA VAL A 444 -23.67 6.88 0.89
C VAL A 444 -22.92 6.54 -0.42
N THR A 445 -23.47 6.96 -1.57
CA THR A 445 -22.80 6.81 -2.87
C THR A 445 -21.94 8.01 -3.18
#